data_fba9583be9b52a9432c202bfcb444067
#
_entry.id   fba9583be9b52a9432c202bfcb444067
#
_cell.length_a   1.000
_cell.length_b   1.000
_cell.length_c   1.000
_cell.angle_alpha   90.00
_cell.angle_beta   90.00
_cell.angle_gamma   90.00
#
_symmetry.space_group_name_H-M   'P 1'
#
loop_
_entity.id
_entity.type
_entity.pdbx_description
1 polymer ?
#
loop_
_entity_poly.entity_id
_entity_poly.type
_entity_poly.pdbx_seq_one_letter_code
_entity_poly.pdbx_strand_id
1 'polypeptide(L)'
;MAVRYYNDNCKYRLPQKRLTAEWLRRVAEEEGYELGDVSYIFCSAQRLLEMNRQYLGHDYFTDVITFDYSDRNGTRIIAGDIFIDVETVADNARQYGATALEEMRRVVVHGVLHLCGQDDKTPRTNAQMHRKEDKYLQFWKKEE
;
A
#
# COMPACT_ATOMS: atom_id res chain seq x y z
N MET A 1 -4.04 -7.11 16.03
CA MET A 1 -4.27 -7.10 14.58
C MET A 1 -5.26 -6.00 14.19
N ALA A 2 -4.75 -4.93 13.64
CA ALA A 2 -5.61 -3.80 13.27
C ALA A 2 -5.05 -3.06 12.06
N VAL A 3 -5.94 -2.63 11.17
CA VAL A 3 -5.62 -1.70 10.09
C VAL A 3 -6.10 -0.32 10.54
N ARG A 4 -5.19 0.64 10.61
CA ARG A 4 -5.48 1.99 11.09
C ARG A 4 -5.17 3.00 9.99
N TYR A 5 -5.84 4.15 10.06
CA TYR A 5 -5.72 5.19 9.04
C TYR A 5 -5.49 6.55 9.70
N TYR A 6 -4.52 7.29 9.18
CA TYR A 6 -4.14 8.61 9.69
C TYR A 6 -3.96 9.57 8.53
N ASN A 7 -4.04 10.85 8.81
CA ASN A 7 -3.73 11.91 7.85
C ASN A 7 -2.57 12.73 8.36
N ASP A 8 -1.63 13.07 7.47
CA ASP A 8 -0.50 13.92 7.75
C ASP A 8 -0.40 14.96 6.66
N ASN A 9 -0.75 16.20 6.99
CA ASN A 9 -0.74 17.34 6.07
C ASN A 9 -1.68 17.16 4.88
N CYS A 10 -2.79 16.47 5.08
CA CYS A 10 -3.85 16.34 4.08
C CYS A 10 -5.15 15.94 4.79
N LYS A 11 -6.24 15.93 4.02
CA LYS A 11 -7.54 15.44 4.49
C LYS A 11 -8.04 14.42 3.48
N TYR A 12 -7.84 13.15 3.78
CA TYR A 12 -8.31 12.07 2.93
C TYR A 12 -9.11 11.08 3.76
N ARG A 13 -10.18 10.55 3.19
CA ARG A 13 -11.01 9.56 3.85
C ARG A 13 -11.23 8.38 2.91
N LEU A 14 -10.63 7.26 3.26
CA LEU A 14 -10.80 6.04 2.50
C LEU A 14 -12.20 5.47 2.75
N PRO A 15 -13.00 5.22 1.71
CA PRO A 15 -14.30 4.59 1.89
C PRO A 15 -14.15 3.09 2.17
N GLN A 16 -15.18 2.48 2.78
CA GLN A 16 -15.29 1.04 2.97
C GLN A 16 -14.10 0.44 3.75
N LYS A 17 -13.76 1.06 4.87
CA LYS A 17 -12.60 0.65 5.68
C LYS A 17 -12.70 -0.79 6.19
N ARG A 18 -13.90 -1.23 6.61
CA ARG A 18 -14.09 -2.60 7.08
C ARG A 18 -13.84 -3.61 5.97
N LEU A 19 -14.40 -3.37 4.80
CA LEU A 19 -14.22 -4.24 3.65
C LEU A 19 -12.76 -4.26 3.20
N THR A 20 -12.10 -3.11 3.27
CA THR A 20 -10.66 -3.00 2.98
C THR A 20 -9.84 -3.88 3.93
N ALA A 21 -10.13 -3.84 5.23
CA ALA A 21 -9.40 -4.66 6.21
C ALA A 21 -9.61 -6.16 5.96
N GLU A 22 -10.83 -6.58 5.64
CA GLU A 22 -11.12 -7.97 5.31
C GLU A 22 -10.39 -8.41 4.04
N TRP A 23 -10.38 -7.55 3.03
CA TRP A 23 -9.66 -7.80 1.79
C TRP A 23 -8.16 -7.97 2.02
N LEU A 24 -7.55 -7.05 2.79
CA LEU A 24 -6.12 -7.12 3.08
C LEU A 24 -5.76 -8.36 3.90
N ARG A 25 -6.64 -8.79 4.79
CA ARG A 25 -6.43 -10.05 5.51
C ARG A 25 -6.38 -11.23 4.56
N ARG A 26 -7.29 -11.30 3.60
CA ARG A 26 -7.29 -12.35 2.58
C ARG A 26 -6.04 -12.31 1.72
N VAL A 27 -5.59 -11.12 1.34
CA VAL A 27 -4.35 -10.94 0.57
C VAL A 27 -3.17 -11.52 1.34
N ALA A 28 -3.02 -11.14 2.61
CA ALA A 28 -1.92 -11.64 3.44
C ALA A 28 -1.96 -13.17 3.55
N GLU A 29 -3.13 -13.74 3.82
CA GLU A 29 -3.29 -15.19 3.93
C GLU A 29 -2.94 -15.90 2.63
N GLU A 30 -3.37 -15.37 1.49
CA GLU A 30 -3.07 -15.92 0.18
C GLU A 30 -1.56 -15.92 -0.10
N GLU A 31 -0.85 -14.91 0.39
CA GLU A 31 0.60 -14.80 0.27
C GLU A 31 1.33 -15.64 1.32
N GLY A 32 0.61 -16.31 2.20
CA GLY A 32 1.21 -17.16 3.23
C GLY A 32 1.57 -16.44 4.52
N TYR A 33 0.91 -15.32 4.79
CA TYR A 33 1.18 -14.49 5.97
C TYR A 33 -0.10 -14.22 6.75
N GLU A 34 0.07 -13.65 7.93
CA GLU A 34 -1.04 -13.19 8.76
C GLU A 34 -0.95 -11.67 8.90
N LEU A 35 -2.07 -11.00 8.73
CA LEU A 35 -2.12 -9.54 8.85
C LEU A 35 -2.03 -9.13 10.32
N GLY A 36 -0.96 -8.43 10.69
CA GLY A 36 -0.78 -7.84 12.00
C GLY A 36 -1.24 -6.38 12.02
N ASP A 37 -0.50 -5.54 12.74
CA ASP A 37 -0.82 -4.12 12.83
C ASP A 37 -0.23 -3.37 11.65
N VAL A 38 -1.09 -2.81 10.82
CA VAL A 38 -0.71 -2.02 9.66
C VAL A 38 -1.38 -0.65 9.74
N SER A 39 -0.58 0.40 9.63
CA SER A 39 -1.08 1.77 9.62
C SER A 39 -0.87 2.38 8.25
N TYR A 40 -1.92 2.98 7.71
CA TYR A 40 -1.86 3.78 6.49
C TYR A 40 -1.88 5.24 6.88
N ILE A 41 -0.88 5.99 6.41
CA ILE A 41 -0.78 7.42 6.66
C ILE A 41 -0.92 8.13 5.31
N PHE A 42 -2.04 8.80 5.10
CA PHE A 42 -2.28 9.58 3.88
C PHE A 42 -1.64 10.95 4.05
N CYS A 43 -0.89 11.39 3.07
CA CYS A 43 -0.12 12.62 3.17
C CYS A 43 -0.10 13.38 1.84
N SER A 44 0.42 14.61 1.90
CA SER A 44 0.64 15.44 0.72
C SER A 44 1.91 14.99 -0.02
N ALA A 45 2.02 15.40 -1.28
CA ALA A 45 3.21 15.13 -2.09
C ALA A 45 4.46 15.73 -1.43
N GLN A 46 4.35 16.94 -0.88
CA GLN A 46 5.46 17.60 -0.24
C GLN A 46 5.95 16.82 0.99
N ARG A 47 5.01 16.34 1.81
CA ARG A 47 5.37 15.57 3.01
C ARG A 47 6.06 14.27 2.66
N LEU A 48 5.59 13.56 1.66
CA LEU A 48 6.21 12.29 1.27
C LEU A 48 7.58 12.50 0.65
N LEU A 49 7.77 13.59 -0.12
CA LEU A 49 9.08 13.95 -0.65
C LEU A 49 10.08 14.23 0.46
N GLU A 50 9.68 14.95 1.50
CA GLU A 50 10.52 15.20 2.67
C GLU A 50 10.94 13.91 3.35
N MET A 51 10.01 12.96 3.52
CA MET A 51 10.31 11.66 4.11
C MET A 51 11.26 10.85 3.23
N ASN A 52 11.07 10.89 1.92
CA ASN A 52 11.93 10.17 0.98
C ASN A 52 13.36 10.69 1.07
N ARG A 53 13.55 12.01 1.16
CA ARG A 53 14.85 12.63 1.37
C ARG A 53 15.47 12.26 2.71
N GLN A 54 14.68 12.36 3.78
CA GLN A 54 15.17 12.21 5.17
C GLN A 54 15.50 10.76 5.50
N TYR A 55 14.65 9.81 5.13
CA TYR A 55 14.78 8.42 5.59
C TYR A 55 15.37 7.47 4.55
N LEU A 56 15.22 7.77 3.26
CA LEU A 56 15.68 6.90 2.20
C LEU A 56 16.82 7.50 1.37
N GLY A 57 17.14 8.77 1.60
CA GLY A 57 18.19 9.46 0.85
C GLY A 57 17.85 9.68 -0.63
N HIS A 58 16.58 9.59 -1.00
CA HIS A 58 16.11 9.78 -2.37
C HIS A 58 15.50 11.18 -2.51
N ASP A 59 15.80 11.87 -3.61
CA ASP A 59 15.30 13.21 -3.87
C ASP A 59 14.39 13.20 -5.10
N TYR A 60 13.31 12.40 -5.03
CA TYR A 60 12.30 12.33 -6.08
C TYR A 60 10.94 11.99 -5.48
N PHE A 61 9.89 12.33 -6.20
CA PHE A 61 8.52 12.04 -5.78
C PHE A 61 8.22 10.55 -5.99
N THR A 62 7.50 9.95 -5.05
CA THR A 62 6.97 8.59 -5.14
C THR A 62 5.54 8.61 -4.60
N ASP A 63 4.74 7.62 -4.96
CA ASP A 63 3.36 7.55 -4.48
C ASP A 63 3.23 6.85 -3.12
N VAL A 64 4.19 6.03 -2.74
CA VAL A 64 4.11 5.22 -1.52
C VAL A 64 5.49 4.97 -0.93
N ILE A 65 5.57 4.98 0.41
CA ILE A 65 6.76 4.53 1.15
C ILE A 65 6.27 3.54 2.21
N THR A 66 6.90 2.37 2.27
CA THR A 66 6.55 1.31 3.22
C THR A 66 7.69 1.08 4.20
N PHE A 67 7.38 1.16 5.50
CA PHE A 67 8.30 0.79 6.57
C PHE A 67 7.85 -0.55 7.14
N ASP A 68 8.69 -1.56 7.03
CA ASP A 68 8.39 -2.93 7.41
C ASP A 68 8.88 -3.21 8.83
N TYR A 69 7.96 -3.47 9.74
CA TYR A 69 8.25 -3.82 11.14
C TYR A 69 7.95 -5.29 11.42
N SER A 70 7.75 -6.09 10.39
CA SER A 70 7.43 -7.50 10.54
C SER A 70 8.56 -8.26 11.20
N ASP A 71 8.22 -9.14 12.16
CA ASP A 71 9.19 -10.03 12.76
C ASP A 71 9.37 -11.26 11.85
N ARG A 72 10.55 -11.36 11.24
CA ARG A 72 10.86 -12.48 10.32
C ARG A 72 11.41 -13.70 11.05
N ASN A 73 11.59 -13.63 12.38
CA ASN A 73 12.19 -14.68 13.17
C ASN A 73 11.14 -15.59 13.80
N GLY A 74 10.59 -16.51 13.01
CA GLY A 74 9.68 -17.52 13.52
C GLY A 74 8.21 -17.20 13.46
N THR A 75 7.82 -16.03 12.97
CA THR A 75 6.43 -15.69 12.75
C THR A 75 6.19 -15.29 11.29
N ARG A 76 4.93 -15.39 10.87
CA ARG A 76 4.52 -14.92 9.54
C ARG A 76 3.53 -13.77 9.64
N ILE A 77 3.61 -13.03 10.73
CA ILE A 77 2.76 -11.87 10.98
C ILE A 77 3.42 -10.65 10.38
N ILE A 78 2.72 -9.95 9.49
CA ILE A 78 3.23 -8.73 8.88
C ILE A 78 2.74 -7.52 9.65
N ALA A 79 3.61 -6.51 9.75
CA ALA A 79 3.30 -5.25 10.43
C ALA A 79 4.12 -4.14 9.79
N GLY A 80 3.56 -2.94 9.73
CA GLY A 80 4.29 -1.82 9.16
C GLY A 80 3.47 -0.56 9.05
N ASP A 81 4.15 0.51 8.60
CA ASP A 81 3.55 1.79 8.27
C ASP A 81 3.66 2.03 6.77
N ILE A 82 2.56 2.41 6.15
CA ILE A 82 2.48 2.66 4.72
C ILE A 82 2.03 4.10 4.52
N PHE A 83 2.93 4.92 3.98
CA PHE A 83 2.67 6.34 3.71
C PHE A 83 2.29 6.49 2.25
N ILE A 84 1.15 7.11 1.98
CA ILE A 84 0.60 7.26 0.63
C ILE A 84 0.38 8.73 0.33
N ASP A 85 0.98 9.20 -0.78
CA ASP A 85 0.78 10.53 -1.31
C ASP A 85 -0.50 10.54 -2.13
N VAL A 86 -1.56 11.15 -1.57
CA VAL A 86 -2.88 11.14 -2.20
C VAL A 86 -2.92 11.96 -3.50
N GLU A 87 -2.08 12.99 -3.61
CA GLU A 87 -2.01 13.81 -4.82
C GLU A 87 -1.42 13.03 -6.00
N THR A 88 -0.30 12.33 -5.75
CA THR A 88 0.35 11.51 -6.77
C THR A 88 -0.54 10.34 -7.20
N VAL A 89 -1.24 9.72 -6.25
CA VAL A 89 -2.19 8.65 -6.57
C VAL A 89 -3.28 9.16 -7.52
N ALA A 90 -3.85 10.34 -7.25
CA ALA A 90 -4.87 10.94 -8.11
C ALA A 90 -4.32 11.25 -9.50
N ASP A 91 -3.09 11.77 -9.58
CA ASP A 91 -2.43 12.06 -10.85
C ASP A 91 -2.18 10.79 -11.67
N ASN A 92 -1.70 9.74 -11.03
CA ASN A 92 -1.48 8.45 -11.67
C ASN A 92 -2.77 7.85 -12.20
N ALA A 93 -3.86 7.97 -11.45
CA ALA A 93 -5.17 7.50 -11.89
C ALA A 93 -5.57 8.17 -13.20
N ARG A 94 -5.40 9.48 -13.29
CA ARG A 94 -5.72 10.23 -14.51
C ARG A 94 -4.87 9.77 -15.69
N GLN A 95 -3.58 9.52 -15.48
CA GLN A 95 -2.68 9.04 -16.53
C GLN A 95 -3.06 7.68 -17.07
N TYR A 96 -3.53 6.78 -16.21
CA TYR A 96 -3.83 5.41 -16.58
C TYR A 96 -5.30 5.19 -16.95
N GLY A 97 -6.11 6.22 -16.93
CA GLY A 97 -7.52 6.11 -17.24
C GLY A 97 -8.34 5.36 -16.20
N ALA A 98 -7.86 5.33 -14.94
CA ALA A 98 -8.54 4.70 -13.82
C ALA A 98 -9.21 5.75 -12.96
N THR A 99 -10.13 5.33 -12.08
CA THR A 99 -10.66 6.24 -11.06
C THR A 99 -9.63 6.42 -9.94
N ALA A 100 -9.73 7.53 -9.22
CA ALA A 100 -8.84 7.77 -8.08
C ALA A 100 -8.95 6.64 -7.04
N LEU A 101 -10.15 6.12 -6.81
CA LEU A 101 -10.38 5.05 -5.84
C LEU A 101 -9.77 3.72 -6.29
N GLU A 102 -9.86 3.39 -7.58
CA GLU A 102 -9.23 2.19 -8.14
C GLU A 102 -7.72 2.24 -7.96
N GLU A 103 -7.11 3.39 -8.27
CA GLU A 103 -5.68 3.55 -8.11
C GLU A 103 -5.28 3.53 -6.63
N MET A 104 -6.09 4.13 -5.76
CA MET A 104 -5.84 4.09 -4.31
C MET A 104 -5.85 2.64 -3.79
N ARG A 105 -6.79 1.83 -4.23
CA ARG A 105 -6.83 0.41 -3.83
C ARG A 105 -5.59 -0.35 -4.33
N ARG A 106 -5.12 -0.03 -5.52
CA ARG A 106 -3.88 -0.63 -6.04
C ARG A 106 -2.69 -0.29 -5.15
N VAL A 107 -2.55 0.96 -4.74
CA VAL A 107 -1.46 1.40 -3.88
C VAL A 107 -1.60 0.81 -2.47
N VAL A 108 -2.81 0.72 -1.96
CA VAL A 108 -3.09 0.12 -0.64
C VAL A 108 -2.62 -1.33 -0.60
N VAL A 109 -2.98 -2.14 -1.59
CA VAL A 109 -2.56 -3.55 -1.62
C VAL A 109 -1.08 -3.70 -1.93
N HIS A 110 -0.52 -2.80 -2.75
CA HIS A 110 0.91 -2.79 -3.07
C HIS A 110 1.76 -2.73 -1.78
N GLY A 111 1.39 -1.87 -0.83
CA GLY A 111 2.10 -1.76 0.44
C GLY A 111 2.06 -3.05 1.25
N VAL A 112 0.92 -3.71 1.33
CA VAL A 112 0.80 -5.00 2.02
C VAL A 112 1.63 -6.08 1.31
N LEU A 113 1.65 -6.08 -0.02
CA LEU A 113 2.47 -7.04 -0.77
C LEU A 113 3.96 -6.86 -0.48
N HIS A 114 4.43 -5.62 -0.33
CA HIS A 114 5.79 -5.37 0.14
C HIS A 114 6.04 -5.98 1.53
N LEU A 115 5.11 -5.82 2.44
CA LEU A 115 5.23 -6.43 3.78
C LEU A 115 5.26 -7.96 3.70
N CYS A 116 4.61 -8.53 2.71
CA CYS A 116 4.65 -9.97 2.45
C CYS A 116 5.90 -10.41 1.68
N GLY A 117 6.85 -9.51 1.49
CA GLY A 117 8.14 -9.85 0.88
C GLY A 117 8.21 -9.71 -0.64
N GLN A 118 7.16 -9.20 -1.30
CA GLN A 118 7.21 -8.99 -2.74
C GLN A 118 8.04 -7.76 -3.06
N ASP A 119 9.13 -7.96 -3.80
CA ASP A 119 9.98 -6.89 -4.30
C ASP A 119 9.43 -6.32 -5.60
N ASP A 120 9.85 -5.10 -5.98
CA ASP A 120 9.47 -4.46 -7.23
C ASP A 120 10.63 -3.68 -7.88
N LYS A 121 11.86 -3.90 -7.42
CA LYS A 121 13.03 -3.12 -7.85
C LYS A 121 13.62 -3.53 -9.19
N THR A 122 13.36 -4.75 -9.65
CA THR A 122 13.84 -5.23 -10.95
C THR A 122 12.67 -5.29 -11.92
N PRO A 123 12.92 -5.32 -13.26
CA PRO A 123 11.83 -5.50 -14.22
C PRO A 123 11.00 -6.76 -13.96
N ARG A 124 11.66 -7.84 -13.56
CA ARG A 124 10.98 -9.10 -13.24
C ARG A 124 10.09 -8.98 -12.00
N THR A 125 10.62 -8.47 -10.90
CA THR A 125 9.87 -8.34 -9.65
C THR A 125 8.80 -7.27 -9.76
N ASN A 126 9.03 -6.21 -10.52
CA ASN A 126 8.03 -5.20 -10.80
C ASN A 126 6.84 -5.82 -11.55
N ALA A 127 7.10 -6.65 -12.55
CA ALA A 127 6.05 -7.36 -13.28
C ALA A 127 5.28 -8.32 -12.37
N GLN A 128 5.98 -9.01 -11.46
CA GLN A 128 5.35 -9.89 -10.47
C GLN A 128 4.42 -9.09 -9.54
N MET A 129 4.89 -7.95 -9.06
CA MET A 129 4.10 -7.07 -8.20
C MET A 129 2.81 -6.64 -8.91
N HIS A 130 2.91 -6.18 -10.15
CA HIS A 130 1.74 -5.76 -10.92
C HIS A 130 0.74 -6.90 -11.15
N ARG A 131 1.21 -8.10 -11.43
CA ARG A 131 0.32 -9.26 -11.58
C ARG A 131 -0.42 -9.57 -10.29
N LYS A 132 0.25 -9.46 -9.15
CA LYS A 132 -0.39 -9.66 -7.86
C LYS A 132 -1.41 -8.57 -7.53
N GLU A 133 -1.07 -7.32 -7.81
CA GLU A 133 -2.00 -6.21 -7.66
C GLU A 133 -3.27 -6.47 -8.47
N ASP A 134 -3.12 -6.84 -9.74
CA ASP A 134 -4.25 -7.13 -10.61
C ASP A 134 -5.11 -8.29 -10.08
N LYS A 135 -4.45 -9.35 -9.61
CA LYS A 135 -5.13 -10.51 -9.02
C LYS A 135 -5.99 -10.10 -7.82
N TYR A 136 -5.41 -9.33 -6.90
CA TYR A 136 -6.10 -8.97 -5.67
C TYR A 136 -7.15 -7.88 -5.85
N LEU A 137 -7.01 -7.04 -6.87
CA LEU A 137 -8.07 -6.12 -7.25
C LEU A 137 -9.31 -6.89 -7.77
N GLN A 138 -9.12 -8.06 -8.38
CA GLN A 138 -10.24 -8.91 -8.76
C GLN A 138 -10.95 -9.48 -7.54
N PHE A 139 -10.23 -9.81 -6.47
CA PHE A 139 -10.83 -10.22 -5.20
C PHE A 139 -11.75 -9.13 -4.66
N TRP A 140 -11.30 -7.88 -4.70
CA TRP A 140 -12.12 -6.74 -4.28
C TRP A 140 -13.42 -6.67 -5.07
N LYS A 141 -13.36 -6.80 -6.38
CA LYS A 141 -14.54 -6.74 -7.23
C LYS A 141 -15.57 -7.82 -6.90
N LYS A 142 -15.11 -9.01 -6.50
CA LYS A 142 -16.01 -10.10 -6.12
C LYS A 142 -16.71 -9.84 -4.78
N GLU A 143 -16.12 -9.03 -3.93
CA GLU A 143 -16.67 -8.73 -2.61
C GLU A 143 -17.66 -7.56 -2.63
N GLU A 144 -17.63 -6.75 -3.65
CA GLU A 144 -18.63 -5.72 -3.84
C GLU A 144 -19.95 -6.33 -4.30
#